data_906bfdce95d8dcda89b93f333946d50c
#
_entry.id   906bfdce95d8dcda89b93f333946d50c
#
_cell.length_a   1.000
_cell.length_b   1.000
_cell.length_c   1.000
_cell.angle_alpha   90.00
_cell.angle_beta   90.00
_cell.angle_gamma   90.00
#
_symmetry.space_group_name_H-M   'P 1'
#
loop_
_entity.id
_entity.type
_entity.pdbx_description
1 polymer ?
#
loop_
_entity_poly.entity_id
_entity_poly.type
_entity_poly.pdbx_seq_one_letter_code
_entity_poly.pdbx_strand_id
1 'polypeptide(L)'
;MDSRSSLIDQINLLHEEKEHQKIIALIEGQPPSAMDYELTSLLARAYINYAQPYMDSFRDHIKHAIELLRSVEAEGMADPRWYYRIGTALYWQDEEESALTYLEQCVAMDPSNEDAPEIIAECKAAISRRTIVRPLNVQRLIDYFDRNDFNYRVEDQSLHMGIGRGYFIFSIANDGTDLSMWAAIPEDVSMELRQRLIQACNDWNGATTWPKVYVASLDDGRQRLCAEQFVTARYGLTDAQVSTSIERFVASAEAFFKDQ
;
A
#
# COMPACT_ATOMS: atom_id res chain seq x y z
N MET A 1 17.52 33.09 30.93
CA MET A 1 16.68 32.23 30.08
C MET A 1 16.42 30.97 30.89
N ASP A 2 15.18 30.58 31.02
CA ASP A 2 14.82 29.35 31.74
C ASP A 2 15.40 28.15 30.95
N SER A 3 15.99 27.18 31.62
CA SER A 3 16.58 25.99 31.01
C SER A 3 15.58 25.23 30.10
N ARG A 4 14.29 25.35 30.44
CA ARG A 4 13.17 24.78 29.69
C ARG A 4 12.97 25.46 28.31
N SER A 5 12.94 26.80 28.28
CA SER A 5 12.80 27.57 27.04
C SER A 5 13.94 27.25 26.09
N SER A 6 15.18 27.18 26.61
CA SER A 6 16.36 26.82 25.81
C SER A 6 16.27 25.41 25.22
N LEU A 7 15.68 24.42 25.91
CA LEU A 7 15.46 23.07 25.40
C LEU A 7 14.46 23.06 24.25
N ILE A 8 13.32 23.75 24.38
CA ILE A 8 12.32 23.85 23.34
C ILE A 8 12.88 24.55 22.09
N ASP A 9 13.63 25.65 22.28
CA ASP A 9 14.28 26.36 21.17
C ASP A 9 15.27 25.45 20.41
N GLN A 10 16.05 24.66 21.16
CA GLN A 10 16.97 23.66 20.54
C GLN A 10 16.23 22.58 19.78
N ILE A 11 15.12 22.05 20.32
CA ILE A 11 14.29 21.04 19.62
C ILE A 11 13.73 21.62 18.31
N ASN A 12 13.25 22.86 18.35
CA ASN A 12 12.70 23.50 17.15
C ASN A 12 13.78 23.74 16.08
N LEU A 13 14.98 24.19 16.48
CA LEU A 13 16.12 24.33 15.57
C LEU A 13 16.49 22.99 14.91
N LEU A 14 16.62 21.93 15.70
CA LEU A 14 16.89 20.58 15.19
C LEU A 14 15.77 20.07 14.27
N HIS A 15 14.54 20.48 14.50
CA HIS A 15 13.42 20.12 13.62
C HIS A 15 13.53 20.81 12.25
N GLU A 16 13.88 22.10 12.21
CA GLU A 16 14.14 22.84 10.97
C GLU A 16 15.31 22.22 10.18
N GLU A 17 16.33 21.75 10.90
CA GLU A 17 17.47 21.03 10.33
C GLU A 17 17.16 19.56 9.93
N LYS A 18 15.95 19.06 10.18
CA LYS A 18 15.48 17.67 9.96
C LYS A 18 16.28 16.62 10.74
N GLU A 19 16.91 17.00 11.82
CA GLU A 19 17.72 16.16 12.68
C GLU A 19 16.87 15.41 13.73
N HIS A 20 15.85 14.68 13.24
CA HIS A 20 14.81 14.07 14.10
C HIS A 20 15.37 13.06 15.09
N GLN A 21 16.40 12.29 14.71
CA GLN A 21 17.07 11.34 15.62
C GLN A 21 17.74 12.03 16.80
N LYS A 22 18.32 13.23 16.57
CA LYS A 22 18.90 14.02 17.66
C LYS A 22 17.84 14.56 18.60
N ILE A 23 16.66 14.93 18.08
CA ILE A 23 15.51 15.34 18.89
C ILE A 23 15.06 14.20 19.80
N ILE A 24 14.91 12.99 19.24
CA ILE A 24 14.53 11.79 20.01
C ILE A 24 15.52 11.59 21.16
N ALA A 25 16.82 11.51 20.87
CA ALA A 25 17.85 11.30 21.87
C ALA A 25 17.89 12.42 22.93
N LEU A 26 17.66 13.67 22.52
CA LEU A 26 17.65 14.84 23.42
C LEU A 26 16.47 14.79 24.40
N ILE A 27 15.28 14.41 23.94
CA ILE A 27 14.09 14.35 24.79
C ILE A 27 14.10 13.09 25.67
N GLU A 28 14.47 11.95 25.15
CA GLU A 28 14.58 10.70 25.92
C GLU A 28 15.68 10.75 26.98
N GLY A 29 16.69 11.60 26.79
CA GLY A 29 17.71 11.89 27.81
C GLY A 29 17.22 12.74 28.97
N GLN A 30 15.99 13.30 28.96
CA GLN A 30 15.43 14.07 30.06
C GLN A 30 14.93 13.13 31.16
N PRO A 31 14.97 13.60 32.45
CA PRO A 31 14.40 12.80 33.54
C PRO A 31 12.88 12.63 33.33
N PRO A 32 12.31 11.50 33.78
CA PRO A 32 10.86 11.26 33.65
C PRO A 32 9.97 12.37 34.23
N SER A 33 10.46 13.04 35.25
CA SER A 33 9.73 14.18 35.88
C SER A 33 9.66 15.45 35.01
N ALA A 34 10.47 15.52 33.95
CA ALA A 34 10.45 16.64 33.00
C ALA A 34 9.49 16.38 31.82
N MET A 35 9.03 15.14 31.66
CA MET A 35 8.11 14.77 30.59
C MET A 35 6.71 15.30 30.90
N ASP A 36 6.30 16.29 30.15
CA ASP A 36 4.96 16.88 30.16
C ASP A 36 4.33 16.75 28.77
N TYR A 37 3.13 17.30 28.61
CA TYR A 37 2.41 17.31 27.32
C TYR A 37 3.27 17.83 26.16
N GLU A 38 3.97 18.96 26.37
CA GLU A 38 4.73 19.59 25.29
C GLU A 38 5.90 18.73 24.84
N LEU A 39 6.73 18.21 25.74
CA LEU A 39 7.86 17.36 25.40
C LEU A 39 7.38 16.02 24.83
N THR A 40 6.35 15.41 25.39
CA THR A 40 5.79 14.16 24.89
C THR A 40 5.24 14.33 23.47
N SER A 41 4.54 15.43 23.21
CA SER A 41 4.00 15.74 21.88
C SER A 41 5.09 16.08 20.87
N LEU A 42 6.19 16.71 21.27
CA LEU A 42 7.37 16.96 20.43
C LEU A 42 8.16 15.68 20.15
N LEU A 43 8.26 14.78 21.12
CA LEU A 43 8.86 13.45 20.93
C LEU A 43 8.09 12.63 19.90
N ALA A 44 6.77 12.59 20.03
CA ALA A 44 5.91 11.91 19.06
C ALA A 44 6.08 12.49 17.64
N ARG A 45 6.12 13.83 17.50
CA ARG A 45 6.42 14.50 16.22
C ARG A 45 7.77 14.06 15.65
N ALA A 46 8.78 13.96 16.50
CA ALA A 46 10.11 13.54 16.07
C ALA A 46 10.13 12.09 15.56
N TYR A 47 9.41 11.18 16.23
CA TYR A 47 9.26 9.79 15.78
C TYR A 47 8.51 9.68 14.45
N ILE A 48 7.40 10.44 14.27
CA ILE A 48 6.65 10.46 13.01
C ILE A 48 7.54 10.92 11.85
N ASN A 49 8.32 11.99 12.06
CA ASN A 49 9.16 12.56 11.02
C ASN A 49 10.46 11.76 10.79
N TYR A 50 10.94 11.02 11.80
CA TYR A 50 12.08 10.12 11.67
C TYR A 50 11.74 8.86 10.90
N ALA A 51 10.55 8.31 11.09
CA ALA A 51 10.10 7.09 10.45
C ALA A 51 10.00 7.27 8.92
N GLN A 52 10.67 6.40 8.18
CA GLN A 52 10.62 6.38 6.72
C GLN A 52 10.10 5.03 6.23
N PRO A 53 9.23 4.98 5.20
CA PRO A 53 8.59 3.75 4.73
C PRO A 53 9.54 2.60 4.36
N TYR A 54 10.81 2.91 4.03
CA TYR A 54 11.82 1.92 3.69
C TYR A 54 12.55 1.32 4.91
N MET A 55 12.27 1.80 6.13
CA MET A 55 12.87 1.27 7.36
C MET A 55 12.09 0.04 7.84
N ASP A 56 12.78 -1.02 8.24
CA ASP A 56 12.13 -2.20 8.87
C ASP A 56 11.36 -1.81 10.14
N SER A 57 11.85 -0.80 10.89
CA SER A 57 11.24 -0.26 12.12
C SER A 57 10.18 0.81 11.88
N PHE A 58 9.80 1.10 10.62
CA PHE A 58 8.86 2.17 10.29
C PHE A 58 7.57 2.09 11.12
N ARG A 59 6.89 0.94 11.06
CA ARG A 59 5.62 0.71 11.78
C ARG A 59 5.76 0.81 13.29
N ASP A 60 6.89 0.36 13.84
CA ASP A 60 7.15 0.41 15.28
C ASP A 60 7.33 1.85 15.76
N HIS A 61 8.06 2.69 15.00
CA HIS A 61 8.22 4.10 15.32
C HIS A 61 6.89 4.87 15.28
N ILE A 62 6.07 4.63 14.26
CA ILE A 62 4.75 5.25 14.16
C ILE A 62 3.84 4.78 15.30
N LYS A 63 3.82 3.49 15.62
CA LYS A 63 3.06 2.95 16.75
C LYS A 63 3.49 3.59 18.07
N HIS A 64 4.79 3.71 18.30
CA HIS A 64 5.31 4.37 19.50
C HIS A 64 4.87 5.84 19.58
N ALA A 65 4.89 6.57 18.48
CA ALA A 65 4.39 7.94 18.41
C ALA A 65 2.90 8.04 18.80
N ILE A 66 2.06 7.09 18.35
CA ILE A 66 0.64 7.02 18.72
C ILE A 66 0.50 6.76 20.23
N GLU A 67 1.29 5.85 20.79
CA GLU A 67 1.28 5.56 22.25
C GLU A 67 1.65 6.80 23.07
N LEU A 68 2.68 7.55 22.67
CA LEU A 68 3.06 8.82 23.28
C LEU A 68 1.92 9.84 23.21
N LEU A 69 1.30 10.04 22.06
CA LEU A 69 0.20 10.99 21.90
C LEU A 69 -1.03 10.61 22.74
N ARG A 70 -1.35 9.32 22.81
CA ARG A 70 -2.44 8.81 23.66
C ARG A 70 -2.16 8.99 25.15
N SER A 71 -0.91 8.91 25.58
CA SER A 71 -0.55 9.11 27.00
C SER A 71 -0.82 10.52 27.52
N VAL A 72 -0.96 11.50 26.61
CA VAL A 72 -1.23 12.93 26.91
C VAL A 72 -2.52 13.43 26.25
N GLU A 73 -3.46 12.54 25.99
CA GLU A 73 -4.71 12.84 25.29
C GLU A 73 -5.55 13.90 26.01
N ALA A 74 -5.59 13.87 27.35
CA ALA A 74 -6.39 14.80 28.14
C ALA A 74 -6.02 16.27 27.87
N GLU A 75 -4.73 16.55 27.75
CA GLU A 75 -4.20 17.87 27.41
C GLU A 75 -4.27 18.11 25.89
N GLY A 76 -4.02 17.06 25.14
CA GLY A 76 -3.97 17.09 23.68
C GLY A 76 -5.29 17.47 23.01
N MET A 77 -6.44 17.09 23.58
CA MET A 77 -7.75 17.43 23.05
C MET A 77 -8.04 18.95 22.95
N ALA A 78 -7.24 19.79 23.59
CA ALA A 78 -7.32 21.24 23.46
C ALA A 78 -6.35 21.85 22.43
N ASP A 79 -5.48 21.03 21.80
CA ASP A 79 -4.44 21.49 20.87
C ASP A 79 -4.64 20.90 19.46
N PRO A 80 -4.91 21.73 18.42
CA PRO A 80 -5.06 21.25 17.04
C PRO A 80 -3.81 20.52 16.51
N ARG A 81 -2.60 20.86 17.00
CA ARG A 81 -1.36 20.18 16.61
C ARG A 81 -1.31 18.74 17.10
N TRP A 82 -1.94 18.43 18.25
CA TRP A 82 -2.07 17.06 18.72
C TRP A 82 -2.97 16.24 17.79
N TYR A 83 -4.11 16.80 17.38
CA TYR A 83 -5.01 16.18 16.42
C TYR A 83 -4.33 15.91 15.07
N TYR A 84 -3.54 16.87 14.59
CA TYR A 84 -2.76 16.72 13.37
C TYR A 84 -1.76 15.56 13.49
N ARG A 85 -0.98 15.52 14.58
CA ARG A 85 0.06 14.50 14.79
C ARG A 85 -0.51 13.09 14.91
N ILE A 86 -1.56 12.91 15.72
CA ILE A 86 -2.17 11.59 15.89
C ILE A 86 -2.88 11.15 14.61
N GLY A 87 -3.56 12.05 13.89
CA GLY A 87 -4.18 11.76 12.61
C GLY A 87 -3.16 11.34 11.55
N THR A 88 -2.05 12.06 11.44
CA THR A 88 -0.95 11.70 10.54
C THR A 88 -0.33 10.35 10.89
N ALA A 89 -0.11 10.07 12.18
CA ALA A 89 0.43 8.79 12.61
C ALA A 89 -0.52 7.62 12.30
N LEU A 90 -1.82 7.79 12.50
CA LEU A 90 -2.84 6.78 12.14
C LEU A 90 -2.92 6.56 10.62
N TYR A 91 -2.81 7.61 9.81
CA TYR A 91 -2.71 7.50 8.36
C TYR A 91 -1.53 6.61 7.94
N TRP A 92 -0.35 6.78 8.55
CA TRP A 92 0.82 5.93 8.30
C TRP A 92 0.71 4.49 8.83
N GLN A 93 -0.31 4.20 9.65
CA GLN A 93 -0.67 2.84 10.09
C GLN A 93 -1.77 2.19 9.21
N ASP A 94 -2.20 2.83 8.13
CA ASP A 94 -3.32 2.44 7.29
C ASP A 94 -4.67 2.40 8.04
N GLU A 95 -4.80 3.24 9.08
CA GLU A 95 -6.03 3.43 9.86
C GLU A 95 -6.78 4.68 9.39
N GLU A 96 -7.12 4.78 8.09
CA GLU A 96 -7.60 6.01 7.46
C GLU A 96 -8.93 6.50 8.02
N GLU A 97 -9.85 5.62 8.47
CA GLU A 97 -11.12 6.03 9.10
C GLU A 97 -10.87 6.75 10.43
N SER A 98 -9.93 6.23 11.23
CA SER A 98 -9.52 6.87 12.48
C SER A 98 -8.77 8.16 12.19
N ALA A 99 -7.80 8.13 11.29
CA ALA A 99 -7.02 9.30 10.86
C ALA A 99 -7.90 10.45 10.41
N LEU A 100 -8.91 10.15 9.57
CA LEU A 100 -9.87 11.13 9.06
C LEU A 100 -10.59 11.87 10.18
N THR A 101 -11.04 11.14 11.22
CA THR A 101 -11.73 11.73 12.37
C THR A 101 -10.85 12.75 13.10
N TYR A 102 -9.58 12.42 13.36
CA TYR A 102 -8.63 13.32 14.03
C TYR A 102 -8.24 14.51 13.15
N LEU A 103 -7.98 14.29 11.87
CA LEU A 103 -7.59 15.36 10.95
C LEU A 103 -8.72 16.36 10.68
N GLU A 104 -9.97 15.90 10.56
CA GLU A 104 -11.13 16.79 10.43
C GLU A 104 -11.33 17.63 11.69
N GLN A 105 -11.06 17.08 12.88
CA GLN A 105 -11.06 17.85 14.11
C GLN A 105 -9.91 18.87 14.15
N CYS A 106 -8.73 18.53 13.67
CA CYS A 106 -7.62 19.47 13.50
C CYS A 106 -8.03 20.69 12.68
N VAL A 107 -8.58 20.47 11.49
CA VAL A 107 -9.02 21.54 10.58
C VAL A 107 -10.16 22.37 11.18
N ALA A 108 -11.07 21.75 11.95
CA ALA A 108 -12.14 22.46 12.63
C ALA A 108 -11.63 23.42 13.70
N MET A 109 -10.52 23.07 14.38
CA MET A 109 -9.89 23.89 15.42
C MET A 109 -8.89 24.90 14.86
N ASP A 110 -8.17 24.53 13.81
CA ASP A 110 -7.18 25.36 13.12
C ASP A 110 -7.37 25.27 11.59
N PRO A 111 -8.24 26.11 11.01
CA PRO A 111 -8.44 26.16 9.57
C PRO A 111 -7.22 26.65 8.77
N SER A 112 -6.18 27.15 9.42
CA SER A 112 -4.94 27.58 8.77
C SER A 112 -3.91 26.47 8.56
N ASN A 113 -4.19 25.26 9.06
CA ASN A 113 -3.34 24.11 8.81
C ASN A 113 -3.42 23.70 7.33
N GLU A 114 -2.33 23.87 6.59
CA GLU A 114 -2.27 23.63 5.14
C GLU A 114 -2.06 22.14 4.78
N ASP A 115 -1.46 21.35 5.69
CA ASP A 115 -1.11 19.95 5.43
C ASP A 115 -2.27 18.99 5.67
N ALA A 116 -3.10 19.23 6.70
CA ALA A 116 -4.18 18.31 7.06
C ALA A 116 -5.20 18.05 5.93
N PRO A 117 -5.61 19.05 5.12
CA PRO A 117 -6.54 18.81 3.99
C PRO A 117 -6.04 17.82 2.95
N GLU A 118 -4.72 17.77 2.69
CA GLU A 118 -4.13 16.82 1.75
C GLU A 118 -4.27 15.38 2.29
N ILE A 119 -3.88 15.15 3.55
CA ILE A 119 -3.99 13.82 4.17
C ILE A 119 -5.46 13.39 4.29
N ILE A 120 -6.38 14.32 4.59
CA ILE A 120 -7.83 14.06 4.58
C ILE A 120 -8.29 13.56 3.20
N ALA A 121 -7.83 14.21 2.12
CA ALA A 121 -8.19 13.81 0.77
C ALA A 121 -7.67 12.40 0.44
N GLU A 122 -6.43 12.07 0.87
CA GLU A 122 -5.84 10.74 0.70
C GLU A 122 -6.58 9.68 1.50
N CYS A 123 -6.94 9.95 2.77
CA CYS A 123 -7.77 9.06 3.59
C CYS A 123 -9.12 8.77 2.90
N LYS A 124 -9.82 9.81 2.44
CA LYS A 124 -11.11 9.67 1.73
C LYS A 124 -10.95 8.85 0.45
N ALA A 125 -9.89 9.06 -0.30
CA ALA A 125 -9.59 8.29 -1.50
C ALA A 125 -9.28 6.82 -1.18
N ALA A 126 -8.52 6.54 -0.12
CA ALA A 126 -8.20 5.17 0.32
C ALA A 126 -9.46 4.42 0.77
N ILE A 127 -10.31 5.05 1.61
CA ILE A 127 -11.60 4.51 2.05
C ILE A 127 -12.49 4.22 0.83
N SER A 128 -12.58 5.18 -0.10
CA SER A 128 -13.38 5.04 -1.34
C SER A 128 -12.91 3.84 -2.18
N ARG A 129 -11.61 3.66 -2.35
CA ARG A 129 -11.06 2.51 -3.08
C ARG A 129 -11.45 1.16 -2.48
N ARG A 130 -11.61 1.08 -1.16
CA ARG A 130 -11.98 -0.16 -0.45
C ARG A 130 -13.49 -0.40 -0.43
N THR A 131 -14.32 0.65 -0.45
CA THR A 131 -15.74 0.54 -0.15
C THR A 131 -16.66 0.76 -1.34
N ILE A 132 -16.26 1.58 -2.34
CA ILE A 132 -17.13 1.90 -3.47
C ILE A 132 -17.02 0.84 -4.56
N VAL A 133 -18.10 0.11 -4.77
CA VAL A 133 -18.25 -0.86 -5.87
C VAL A 133 -18.60 -0.11 -7.16
N ARG A 134 -17.85 -0.36 -8.22
CA ARG A 134 -18.04 0.25 -9.54
C ARG A 134 -17.97 -0.79 -10.65
N PRO A 135 -18.70 -0.59 -11.79
CA PRO A 135 -18.55 -1.46 -12.96
C PRO A 135 -17.09 -1.58 -13.39
N LEU A 136 -16.70 -2.77 -13.79
CA LEU A 136 -15.35 -3.02 -14.33
C LEU A 136 -15.27 -2.50 -15.76
N ASN A 137 -14.19 -1.82 -16.11
CA ASN A 137 -13.86 -1.39 -17.47
C ASN A 137 -12.35 -1.24 -17.64
N VAL A 138 -11.88 -1.13 -18.89
CA VAL A 138 -10.45 -1.04 -19.21
C VAL A 138 -9.80 0.20 -18.58
N GLN A 139 -10.51 1.34 -18.50
CA GLN A 139 -9.94 2.55 -17.91
C GLN A 139 -9.56 2.33 -16.43
N ARG A 140 -10.35 1.58 -15.66
CA ARG A 140 -10.00 1.26 -14.27
C ARG A 140 -8.76 0.38 -14.14
N LEU A 141 -8.49 -0.49 -15.12
CA LEU A 141 -7.24 -1.23 -15.17
C LEU A 141 -6.08 -0.28 -15.48
N ILE A 142 -6.25 0.60 -16.46
CA ILE A 142 -5.26 1.65 -16.80
C ILE A 142 -4.95 2.49 -15.57
N ASP A 143 -5.97 3.03 -14.89
CA ASP A 143 -5.80 3.85 -13.68
C ASP A 143 -5.06 3.11 -12.54
N TYR A 144 -5.26 1.80 -12.43
CA TYR A 144 -4.53 0.97 -11.47
C TYR A 144 -3.05 0.82 -11.87
N PHE A 145 -2.78 0.53 -13.15
CA PHE A 145 -1.41 0.32 -13.64
C PHE A 145 -0.60 1.62 -13.61
N ASP A 146 -1.20 2.75 -14.00
CA ASP A 146 -0.57 4.08 -13.94
C ASP A 146 -0.23 4.49 -12.50
N ARG A 147 -1.15 4.27 -11.56
CA ARG A 147 -0.96 4.61 -10.14
C ARG A 147 0.18 3.82 -9.48
N ASN A 148 0.45 2.61 -9.98
CA ASN A 148 1.52 1.75 -9.46
C ASN A 148 2.77 1.77 -10.33
N ASP A 149 2.90 2.72 -11.26
CA ASP A 149 4.06 2.91 -12.14
C ASP A 149 4.44 1.64 -12.93
N PHE A 150 3.44 0.81 -13.31
CA PHE A 150 3.70 -0.37 -14.12
C PHE A 150 4.02 0.02 -15.56
N ASN A 151 5.04 -0.64 -16.12
CA ASN A 151 5.35 -0.52 -17.54
C ASN A 151 4.51 -1.52 -18.35
N TYR A 152 3.52 -1.01 -19.08
CA TYR A 152 2.58 -1.82 -19.86
C TYR A 152 2.29 -1.18 -21.23
N ARG A 153 1.63 -1.92 -22.09
CA ARG A 153 1.06 -1.43 -23.36
C ARG A 153 -0.40 -1.83 -23.46
N VAL A 154 -1.19 -1.03 -24.15
CA VAL A 154 -2.61 -1.34 -24.43
C VAL A 154 -2.74 -1.85 -25.85
N GLU A 155 -3.33 -3.02 -26.02
CA GLU A 155 -3.66 -3.63 -27.32
C GLU A 155 -5.08 -4.19 -27.25
N ASP A 156 -5.94 -3.85 -28.19
CA ASP A 156 -7.31 -4.36 -28.31
C ASP A 156 -8.10 -4.38 -26.98
N GLN A 157 -8.01 -3.29 -26.19
CA GLN A 157 -8.60 -3.14 -24.87
C GLN A 157 -8.05 -4.11 -23.79
N SER A 158 -6.87 -4.68 -24.03
CA SER A 158 -6.13 -5.48 -23.06
C SER A 158 -4.84 -4.75 -22.65
N LEU A 159 -4.42 -4.94 -21.40
CA LEU A 159 -3.16 -4.44 -20.88
C LEU A 159 -2.13 -5.58 -20.89
N HIS A 160 -0.99 -5.32 -21.47
CA HIS A 160 0.08 -6.29 -21.69
C HIS A 160 1.35 -5.85 -21.00
N MET A 161 1.96 -6.72 -20.19
CA MET A 161 3.21 -6.41 -19.49
C MET A 161 4.11 -7.64 -19.35
N GLY A 162 5.42 -7.40 -19.23
CA GLY A 162 6.40 -8.42 -18.87
C GLY A 162 6.80 -8.28 -17.39
N ILE A 163 6.77 -9.38 -16.65
CA ILE A 163 7.27 -9.45 -15.28
C ILE A 163 8.11 -10.72 -15.12
N GLY A 164 9.35 -10.59 -14.63
CA GLY A 164 10.24 -11.74 -14.49
C GLY A 164 10.40 -12.49 -15.81
N ARG A 165 10.06 -13.78 -15.83
CA ARG A 165 10.04 -14.61 -17.05
C ARG A 165 8.69 -14.62 -17.76
N GLY A 166 7.65 -14.06 -17.13
CA GLY A 166 6.28 -14.13 -17.61
C GLY A 166 5.87 -12.96 -18.49
N TYR A 167 5.00 -13.23 -19.44
CA TYR A 167 4.24 -12.24 -20.19
C TYR A 167 2.79 -12.31 -19.73
N PHE A 168 2.24 -11.19 -19.31
CA PHE A 168 0.94 -11.07 -18.66
C PHE A 168 -0.03 -10.26 -19.49
N ILE A 169 -1.29 -10.70 -19.55
CA ILE A 169 -2.39 -10.00 -20.22
C ILE A 169 -3.54 -9.85 -19.24
N PHE A 170 -4.06 -8.63 -19.12
CA PHE A 170 -5.23 -8.30 -18.32
C PHE A 170 -6.30 -7.71 -19.23
N SER A 171 -7.48 -8.28 -19.22
CA SER A 171 -8.57 -7.86 -20.10
C SER A 171 -9.92 -7.98 -19.42
N ILE A 172 -10.91 -7.35 -20.04
CA ILE A 172 -12.30 -7.47 -19.63
C ILE A 172 -12.99 -8.46 -20.56
N ALA A 173 -13.47 -9.55 -20.01
CA ALA A 173 -14.13 -10.62 -20.76
C ALA A 173 -15.66 -10.61 -20.53
N ASN A 174 -16.38 -11.40 -21.31
CA ASN A 174 -17.80 -11.67 -21.17
C ASN A 174 -18.66 -10.39 -21.08
N ASP A 175 -18.50 -9.48 -22.04
CA ASP A 175 -19.23 -8.21 -22.12
C ASP A 175 -19.14 -7.35 -20.84
N GLY A 176 -17.96 -7.33 -20.21
CA GLY A 176 -17.70 -6.48 -19.05
C GLY A 176 -17.98 -7.14 -17.70
N THR A 177 -18.33 -8.42 -17.68
CA THR A 177 -18.71 -9.12 -16.45
C THR A 177 -17.56 -9.82 -15.73
N ASP A 178 -16.40 -9.98 -16.38
CA ASP A 178 -15.27 -10.69 -15.78
C ASP A 178 -13.95 -9.97 -16.02
N LEU A 179 -13.10 -9.92 -14.98
CA LEU A 179 -11.68 -9.63 -15.12
C LEU A 179 -10.97 -10.92 -15.52
N SER A 180 -10.43 -10.94 -16.74
CA SER A 180 -9.60 -12.03 -17.26
C SER A 180 -8.13 -11.69 -17.07
N MET A 181 -7.39 -12.60 -16.45
CA MET A 181 -5.95 -12.50 -16.23
C MET A 181 -5.29 -13.74 -16.79
N TRP A 182 -4.36 -13.54 -17.69
CA TRP A 182 -3.62 -14.60 -18.36
C TRP A 182 -2.13 -14.29 -18.34
N ALA A 183 -1.31 -15.33 -18.19
CA ALA A 183 0.14 -15.23 -18.29
C ALA A 183 0.73 -16.45 -18.98
N ALA A 184 1.88 -16.26 -19.62
CA ALA A 184 2.66 -17.37 -20.19
C ALA A 184 4.15 -17.10 -20.09
N ILE A 185 4.93 -18.18 -20.05
CA ILE A 185 6.36 -18.11 -20.38
C ILE A 185 6.47 -18.00 -21.91
N PRO A 186 7.22 -17.00 -22.44
CA PRO A 186 7.35 -16.79 -23.89
C PRO A 186 8.02 -17.95 -24.63
N GLU A 187 8.88 -18.71 -23.94
CA GLU A 187 9.61 -19.84 -24.50
C GLU A 187 8.68 -21.01 -24.82
N ASP A 188 8.97 -21.69 -25.94
CA ASP A 188 8.21 -22.87 -26.34
C ASP A 188 8.58 -24.08 -25.48
N VAL A 189 7.58 -24.84 -25.08
CA VAL A 189 7.74 -26.10 -24.35
C VAL A 189 8.20 -27.19 -25.29
N SER A 190 9.40 -27.76 -25.09
CA SER A 190 9.87 -28.91 -25.87
C SER A 190 9.06 -30.18 -25.55
N MET A 191 9.02 -31.09 -26.49
CA MET A 191 8.33 -32.38 -26.29
C MET A 191 8.90 -33.17 -25.09
N GLU A 192 10.18 -33.04 -24.82
CA GLU A 192 10.86 -33.71 -23.70
C GLU A 192 10.41 -33.17 -22.35
N LEU A 193 10.19 -31.87 -22.26
CA LEU A 193 9.74 -31.20 -21.02
C LEU A 193 8.23 -31.28 -20.79
N ARG A 194 7.47 -31.51 -21.87
CA ARG A 194 6.00 -31.43 -21.86
C ARG A 194 5.37 -32.28 -20.74
N GLN A 195 5.75 -33.57 -20.66
CA GLN A 195 5.14 -34.48 -19.69
C GLN A 195 5.45 -34.08 -18.23
N ARG A 196 6.67 -33.63 -17.99
CA ARG A 196 7.09 -33.10 -16.68
C ARG A 196 6.30 -31.85 -16.30
N LEU A 197 6.14 -30.91 -17.24
CA LEU A 197 5.38 -29.68 -17.00
C LEU A 197 3.89 -29.95 -16.79
N ILE A 198 3.30 -30.90 -17.53
CA ILE A 198 1.90 -31.34 -17.28
C ILE A 198 1.75 -31.89 -15.86
N GLN A 199 2.71 -32.71 -15.38
CA GLN A 199 2.66 -33.21 -14.01
C GLN A 199 2.78 -32.05 -13.00
N ALA A 200 3.70 -31.14 -13.20
CA ALA A 200 3.85 -29.93 -12.35
C ALA A 200 2.56 -29.09 -12.32
N CYS A 201 1.90 -28.91 -13.47
CA CYS A 201 0.61 -28.23 -13.55
C CYS A 201 -0.48 -28.97 -12.75
N ASN A 202 -0.54 -30.28 -12.84
CA ASN A 202 -1.51 -31.09 -12.09
C ASN A 202 -1.27 -31.00 -10.58
N ASP A 203 -0.02 -31.07 -10.16
CA ASP A 203 0.37 -30.97 -8.75
C ASP A 203 0.01 -29.57 -8.18
N TRP A 204 0.33 -28.50 -8.93
CA TRP A 204 -0.08 -27.15 -8.57
C TRP A 204 -1.60 -27.00 -8.48
N ASN A 205 -2.32 -27.40 -9.52
CA ASN A 205 -3.78 -27.31 -9.58
C ASN A 205 -4.49 -28.16 -8.51
N GLY A 206 -3.83 -29.21 -8.04
CA GLY A 206 -4.30 -30.03 -6.93
C GLY A 206 -4.06 -29.39 -5.55
N ALA A 207 -2.99 -28.62 -5.42
CA ALA A 207 -2.59 -27.97 -4.16
C ALA A 207 -3.16 -26.55 -4.01
N THR A 208 -3.46 -25.86 -5.12
CA THR A 208 -3.90 -24.45 -5.12
C THR A 208 -5.21 -24.26 -5.90
N THR A 209 -6.02 -23.29 -5.47
CA THR A 209 -7.26 -22.94 -6.18
C THR A 209 -6.97 -22.01 -7.36
N TRP A 210 -6.03 -21.09 -7.22
CA TRP A 210 -5.68 -20.03 -8.19
C TRP A 210 -4.17 -19.75 -8.23
N PRO A 211 -3.64 -19.36 -9.41
CA PRO A 211 -4.26 -19.49 -10.74
C PRO A 211 -4.34 -20.93 -11.19
N LYS A 212 -5.14 -21.23 -12.23
CA LYS A 212 -5.03 -22.45 -12.98
C LYS A 212 -3.81 -22.38 -13.89
N VAL A 213 -3.02 -23.43 -13.91
CA VAL A 213 -1.83 -23.53 -14.76
C VAL A 213 -1.93 -24.72 -15.70
N TYR A 214 -1.44 -24.57 -16.92
CA TYR A 214 -1.55 -25.61 -17.95
C TYR A 214 -0.52 -25.42 -19.07
N VAL A 215 -0.31 -26.47 -19.85
CA VAL A 215 0.45 -26.40 -21.09
C VAL A 215 -0.54 -26.23 -22.25
N ALA A 216 -0.57 -25.03 -22.84
CA ALA A 216 -1.40 -24.71 -23.98
C ALA A 216 -0.74 -25.16 -25.27
N SER A 217 -1.55 -25.62 -26.26
CA SER A 217 -1.14 -25.78 -27.67
C SER A 217 -1.64 -24.58 -28.46
N LEU A 218 -0.73 -23.86 -29.11
CA LEU A 218 -1.05 -22.74 -29.98
C LEU A 218 -1.46 -23.24 -31.38
N ASP A 219 -2.14 -22.38 -32.17
CA ASP A 219 -2.62 -22.71 -33.52
C ASP A 219 -1.49 -23.10 -34.50
N ASP A 220 -0.27 -22.61 -34.25
CA ASP A 220 0.93 -22.94 -35.04
C ASP A 220 1.64 -24.23 -34.57
N GLY A 221 1.06 -24.95 -33.60
CA GLY A 221 1.56 -26.21 -33.07
C GLY A 221 2.60 -26.04 -31.95
N ARG A 222 3.02 -24.81 -31.63
CA ARG A 222 3.88 -24.53 -30.46
C ARG A 222 3.12 -24.76 -29.16
N GLN A 223 3.85 -25.00 -28.09
CA GLN A 223 3.28 -25.21 -26.78
C GLN A 223 3.89 -24.22 -25.78
N ARG A 224 3.05 -23.71 -24.90
CA ARG A 224 3.47 -22.76 -23.86
C ARG A 224 2.95 -23.15 -22.49
N LEU A 225 3.73 -22.86 -21.48
CA LEU A 225 3.30 -22.95 -20.09
C LEU A 225 2.53 -21.69 -19.75
N CYS A 226 1.28 -21.85 -19.33
CA CYS A 226 0.34 -20.77 -19.10
C CYS A 226 -0.22 -20.80 -17.67
N ALA A 227 -0.66 -19.63 -17.22
CA ALA A 227 -1.47 -19.45 -16.03
C ALA A 227 -2.69 -18.59 -16.36
N GLU A 228 -3.85 -18.87 -15.75
CA GLU A 228 -5.05 -18.06 -15.94
C GLU A 228 -5.90 -17.97 -14.69
N GLN A 229 -6.60 -16.85 -14.56
CA GLN A 229 -7.59 -16.63 -13.52
C GLN A 229 -8.67 -15.68 -14.04
N PHE A 230 -9.93 -15.97 -13.66
CA PHE A 230 -11.07 -15.09 -13.90
C PHE A 230 -11.63 -14.63 -12.56
N VAL A 231 -12.05 -13.36 -12.50
CA VAL A 231 -12.75 -12.79 -11.36
C VAL A 231 -14.07 -12.23 -11.86
N THR A 232 -15.18 -12.81 -11.40
CA THR A 232 -16.51 -12.34 -11.76
C THR A 232 -16.75 -10.95 -11.19
N ALA A 233 -17.05 -10.00 -12.08
CA ALA A 233 -17.27 -8.59 -11.79
C ALA A 233 -18.66 -8.11 -12.25
N ARG A 234 -19.63 -9.03 -12.42
CA ARG A 234 -20.97 -8.73 -12.95
C ARG A 234 -21.69 -7.60 -12.21
N TYR A 235 -21.46 -7.50 -10.91
CA TYR A 235 -22.07 -6.45 -10.08
C TYR A 235 -21.09 -5.34 -9.73
N GLY A 236 -19.94 -5.29 -10.39
CA GLY A 236 -18.83 -4.40 -10.10
C GLY A 236 -17.87 -4.97 -9.07
N LEU A 237 -16.74 -4.27 -8.91
CA LEU A 237 -15.70 -4.53 -7.91
C LEU A 237 -15.29 -3.21 -7.26
N THR A 238 -14.79 -3.26 -6.03
CA THR A 238 -14.03 -2.14 -5.47
C THR A 238 -12.65 -2.07 -6.13
N ASP A 239 -11.97 -0.93 -6.05
CA ASP A 239 -10.61 -0.83 -6.57
C ASP A 239 -9.63 -1.72 -5.78
N ALA A 240 -9.88 -1.91 -4.48
CA ALA A 240 -9.11 -2.84 -3.66
C ALA A 240 -9.28 -4.30 -4.11
N GLN A 241 -10.49 -4.70 -4.53
CA GLN A 241 -10.70 -6.04 -5.08
C GLN A 241 -9.99 -6.24 -6.42
N VAL A 242 -9.98 -5.21 -7.28
CA VAL A 242 -9.24 -5.24 -8.55
C VAL A 242 -7.73 -5.39 -8.29
N SER A 243 -7.14 -4.51 -7.45
CA SER A 243 -5.71 -4.55 -7.13
C SER A 243 -5.30 -5.88 -6.50
N THR A 244 -6.01 -6.32 -5.47
CA THR A 244 -5.71 -7.61 -4.80
C THR A 244 -5.78 -8.80 -5.78
N SER A 245 -6.74 -8.79 -6.70
CA SER A 245 -6.86 -9.86 -7.70
C SER A 245 -5.66 -9.89 -8.65
N ILE A 246 -5.24 -8.74 -9.15
CA ILE A 246 -4.09 -8.60 -10.04
C ILE A 246 -2.79 -9.00 -9.32
N GLU A 247 -2.54 -8.45 -8.14
CA GLU A 247 -1.34 -8.71 -7.34
C GLU A 247 -1.18 -10.19 -6.99
N ARG A 248 -2.27 -10.82 -6.53
CA ARG A 248 -2.26 -12.26 -6.21
C ARG A 248 -2.03 -13.11 -7.45
N PHE A 249 -2.65 -12.77 -8.58
CA PHE A 249 -2.44 -13.50 -9.83
C PHE A 249 -0.98 -13.41 -10.28
N VAL A 250 -0.41 -12.20 -10.31
CA VAL A 250 0.98 -11.96 -10.70
C VAL A 250 1.92 -12.74 -9.78
N ALA A 251 1.82 -12.55 -8.46
CA ALA A 251 2.70 -13.22 -7.49
C ALA A 251 2.63 -14.75 -7.59
N SER A 252 1.43 -15.31 -7.74
CA SER A 252 1.25 -16.76 -7.82
C SER A 252 1.75 -17.34 -9.15
N ALA A 253 1.50 -16.66 -10.27
CA ALA A 253 1.99 -17.08 -11.59
C ALA A 253 3.52 -17.00 -11.65
N GLU A 254 4.14 -15.93 -11.14
CA GLU A 254 5.59 -15.81 -11.07
C GLU A 254 6.21 -16.90 -10.18
N ALA A 255 5.63 -17.19 -9.01
CA ALA A 255 6.10 -18.26 -8.14
C ALA A 255 6.08 -19.60 -8.88
N PHE A 256 4.98 -19.94 -9.56
CA PHE A 256 4.90 -21.16 -10.34
C PHE A 256 5.93 -21.20 -11.48
N PHE A 257 6.07 -20.12 -12.25
CA PHE A 257 7.01 -20.05 -13.40
C PHE A 257 8.48 -20.11 -12.98
N LYS A 258 8.81 -19.61 -11.81
CA LYS A 258 10.18 -19.62 -11.27
C LYS A 258 10.67 -21.03 -10.95
N ASP A 259 9.75 -21.90 -10.57
CA ASP A 259 10.07 -23.28 -10.17
C ASP A 259 10.14 -24.26 -11.37
N GLN A 260 9.87 -23.77 -12.59
CA GLN A 260 9.88 -24.54 -13.84
C GLN A 260 11.06 -24.17 -14.74
#